data_a85a1d3b0c03d281b43f9bf7966c0575
#
_entry.id   a85a1d3b0c03d281b43f9bf7966c0575
#
_cell.length_a   1.000
_cell.length_b   1.000
_cell.length_c   1.000
_cell.angle_alpha   90.00
_cell.angle_beta   90.00
_cell.angle_gamma   90.00
#
_symmetry.space_group_name_H-M   'P 1'
#
loop_
_entity.id
_entity.type
_entity.pdbx_description
1 polymer ?
#
loop_
_entity_poly.entity_id
_entity_poly.type
_entity_poly.pdbx_seq_one_letter_code
_entity_poly.pdbx_strand_id
1 'polypeptide(L)'
;MEAYAQALVIAIPFFILLIGIEALAAWRMGLSINRGADMISSLSSGITNVIKDVLGLTVVIISYAWLVDHIAVVSIQATWAVYLVAFIVLDFAGYWMHRLEHEVNVFWNRHIIHHSSEEFNLSCALRQSVSNVTSFIALFMIPAALLGVPAQVICFIAPIHLFAQFWYHTRLIGKMGVLEAVLVTPSHHRVHHAMNDRYLDRNYGQILIIWDKLFGTFQPELAAEPPVYGVKRPVRTWNPLLINVQHLWLLIRDAWRTRSWWDKVRIWFMPTGWRPADVAQRYPVDQVDSPDQLQKYDSHPGQALLLWAWTQLGLTLALMFWLFLRIGELPFSQILLYGLFLVVSVFSYTTALDRSRWSVVVEVLKVAFGISMIGVQGGGWFGLESSLPMAGWSLAGVWVMFLAGLVWLRSTPPGSRQPEFQTGSPVK
;
A
#
# COMPACT_ATOMS: atom_id res chain seq x y z
N MET A 1 -2.80 8.07 19.20
CA MET A 1 -1.46 7.63 18.69
C MET A 1 -1.03 6.35 19.39
N GLU A 2 -0.83 6.35 20.70
CA GLU A 2 -0.33 5.19 21.47
C GLU A 2 -1.20 3.93 21.33
N ALA A 3 -2.51 4.01 21.63
CA ALA A 3 -3.41 2.85 21.51
C ALA A 3 -3.43 2.24 20.09
N TYR A 4 -3.30 3.06 19.07
CA TYR A 4 -3.21 2.59 17.68
C TYR A 4 -1.87 1.88 17.42
N ALA A 5 -0.76 2.44 17.88
CA ALA A 5 0.56 1.82 17.77
C ALA A 5 0.60 0.47 18.51
N GLN A 6 0.04 0.39 19.72
CA GLN A 6 -0.06 -0.86 20.50
C GLN A 6 -0.88 -1.94 19.76
N ALA A 7 -2.00 -1.56 19.13
CA ALA A 7 -2.78 -2.50 18.31
C ALA A 7 -1.98 -3.03 17.13
N LEU A 8 -1.15 -2.18 16.49
CA LEU A 8 -0.29 -2.58 15.38
C LEU A 8 0.86 -3.52 15.79
N VAL A 9 1.39 -3.39 17.00
CA VAL A 9 2.40 -4.33 17.54
C VAL A 9 1.88 -5.77 17.56
N ILE A 10 0.56 -5.95 17.74
CA ILE A 10 -0.08 -7.27 17.69
C ILE A 10 -0.48 -7.65 16.27
N ALA A 11 -1.06 -6.72 15.51
CA ALA A 11 -1.62 -7.01 14.18
C ALA A 11 -0.54 -7.31 13.13
N ILE A 12 0.59 -6.58 13.12
CA ILE A 12 1.63 -6.74 12.10
C ILE A 12 2.26 -8.15 12.12
N PRO A 13 2.67 -8.73 13.26
CA PRO A 13 3.16 -10.10 13.31
C PRO A 13 2.16 -11.13 12.76
N PHE A 14 0.86 -10.91 13.00
CA PHE A 14 -0.18 -11.77 12.48
C PHE A 14 -0.27 -11.71 10.95
N PHE A 15 -0.21 -10.50 10.35
CA PHE A 15 -0.15 -10.36 8.90
C PHE A 15 1.10 -11.01 8.30
N ILE A 16 2.27 -10.82 8.91
CA ILE A 16 3.53 -11.44 8.46
C ILE A 16 3.42 -12.97 8.51
N LEU A 17 2.83 -13.51 9.58
CA LEU A 17 2.60 -14.96 9.70
C LEU A 17 1.70 -15.48 8.57
N LEU A 18 0.58 -14.81 8.27
CA LEU A 18 -0.33 -15.22 7.20
C LEU A 18 0.35 -15.14 5.82
N ILE A 19 1.14 -14.10 5.55
CA ILE A 19 1.93 -13.98 4.32
C ILE A 19 2.95 -15.13 4.24
N GLY A 20 3.60 -15.48 5.35
CA GLY A 20 4.53 -16.62 5.41
C GLY A 20 3.85 -17.95 5.15
N ILE A 21 2.64 -18.15 5.69
CA ILE A 21 1.82 -19.35 5.43
C ILE A 21 1.43 -19.42 3.95
N GLU A 22 0.96 -18.33 3.35
CA GLU A 22 0.64 -18.29 1.93
C GLU A 22 1.87 -18.59 1.06
N ALA A 23 3.01 -17.97 1.36
CA ALA A 23 4.24 -18.18 0.62
C ALA A 23 4.70 -19.65 0.69
N LEU A 24 4.61 -20.28 1.86
CA LEU A 24 4.92 -21.69 2.04
C LEU A 24 3.93 -22.59 1.29
N ALA A 25 2.64 -22.30 1.35
CA ALA A 25 1.61 -23.03 0.62
C ALA A 25 1.82 -22.93 -0.90
N ALA A 26 2.05 -21.72 -1.42
CA ALA A 26 2.34 -21.48 -2.84
C ALA A 26 3.59 -22.27 -3.30
N TRP A 27 4.67 -22.24 -2.49
CA TRP A 27 5.88 -22.99 -2.79
C TRP A 27 5.62 -24.50 -2.85
N ARG A 28 4.86 -25.07 -1.91
CA ARG A 28 4.48 -26.51 -1.92
C ARG A 28 3.58 -26.87 -3.10
N MET A 29 2.76 -25.93 -3.55
CA MET A 29 1.89 -26.11 -4.74
C MET A 29 2.63 -25.87 -6.06
N GLY A 30 3.91 -25.50 -6.06
CA GLY A 30 4.68 -25.16 -7.26
C GLY A 30 4.22 -23.86 -7.93
N LEU A 31 3.56 -22.96 -7.21
CA LEU A 31 3.04 -21.70 -7.75
C LEU A 31 4.05 -20.56 -7.57
N SER A 32 4.38 -19.88 -8.66
CA SER A 32 5.25 -18.70 -8.65
C SER A 32 4.41 -17.42 -8.54
N ILE A 33 3.93 -17.11 -7.32
CA ILE A 33 3.12 -15.91 -7.04
C ILE A 33 3.82 -14.90 -6.14
N ASN A 34 5.02 -15.23 -5.66
CA ASN A 34 5.77 -14.44 -4.70
C ASN A 34 7.10 -13.97 -5.30
N ARG A 35 7.12 -12.79 -5.97
CA ARG A 35 8.35 -12.17 -6.45
C ARG A 35 8.98 -11.35 -5.33
N GLY A 36 10.23 -11.63 -4.97
CA GLY A 36 10.89 -11.00 -3.82
C GLY A 36 10.91 -9.47 -3.86
N ALA A 37 11.19 -8.85 -5.00
CA ALA A 37 11.20 -7.39 -5.13
C ALA A 37 9.78 -6.79 -4.99
N ASP A 38 8.76 -7.45 -5.52
CA ASP A 38 7.37 -7.03 -5.39
C ASP A 38 6.90 -7.12 -3.93
N MET A 39 7.23 -8.22 -3.24
CA MET A 39 6.92 -8.39 -1.82
C MET A 39 7.61 -7.32 -0.95
N ILE A 40 8.90 -7.04 -1.20
CA ILE A 40 9.62 -5.96 -0.50
C ILE A 40 8.92 -4.62 -0.73
N SER A 41 8.53 -4.30 -1.96
CA SER A 41 7.77 -3.09 -2.27
C SER A 41 6.43 -3.02 -1.53
N SER A 42 5.69 -4.14 -1.49
CA SER A 42 4.40 -4.25 -0.81
C SER A 42 4.50 -4.03 0.69
N LEU A 43 5.40 -4.76 1.36
CA LEU A 43 5.66 -4.61 2.80
C LEU A 43 6.17 -3.21 3.15
N SER A 44 7.05 -2.65 2.32
CA SER A 44 7.58 -1.30 2.48
C SER A 44 6.50 -0.22 2.37
N SER A 45 5.54 -0.41 1.47
CA SER A 45 4.36 0.45 1.36
C SER A 45 3.52 0.41 2.64
N GLY A 46 3.30 -0.78 3.20
CA GLY A 46 2.62 -0.94 4.49
C GLY A 46 3.34 -0.20 5.63
N ILE A 47 4.67 -0.32 5.72
CA ILE A 47 5.50 0.40 6.71
C ILE A 47 5.28 1.91 6.58
N THR A 48 5.40 2.47 5.38
CA THR A 48 5.27 3.93 5.18
C THR A 48 3.87 4.45 5.48
N ASN A 49 2.83 3.68 5.12
CA ASN A 49 1.45 4.05 5.43
C ASN A 49 1.19 4.03 6.95
N VAL A 50 1.61 2.97 7.62
CA VAL A 50 1.44 2.84 9.07
C VAL A 50 2.17 3.96 9.81
N ILE A 51 3.38 4.32 9.40
CA ILE A 51 4.12 5.47 9.96
C ILE A 51 3.31 6.77 9.77
N LYS A 52 2.79 7.03 8.57
CA LYS A 52 1.93 8.19 8.28
C LYS A 52 0.73 8.25 9.24
N ASP A 53 0.05 7.12 9.44
CA ASP A 53 -1.15 7.05 10.29
C ASP A 53 -0.81 7.21 11.78
N VAL A 54 0.27 6.57 12.24
CA VAL A 54 0.76 6.71 13.62
C VAL A 54 1.21 8.14 13.91
N LEU A 55 1.80 8.83 12.95
CA LEU A 55 2.19 10.25 13.07
C LEU A 55 0.98 11.20 12.97
N GLY A 56 -0.23 10.70 12.71
CA GLY A 56 -1.43 11.53 12.59
C GLY A 56 -1.39 12.49 11.40
N LEU A 57 -0.71 12.12 10.30
CA LEU A 57 -0.55 12.99 9.13
C LEU A 57 -1.77 12.99 8.20
N THR A 58 -2.89 12.39 8.61
CA THR A 58 -4.15 12.41 7.87
C THR A 58 -5.05 13.53 8.36
N VAL A 59 -5.40 14.46 7.50
CA VAL A 59 -6.35 15.54 7.78
C VAL A 59 -7.77 14.99 7.60
N VAL A 60 -8.54 14.95 8.66
CA VAL A 60 -9.97 14.60 8.62
C VAL A 60 -10.76 15.87 8.29
N ILE A 61 -11.34 15.94 7.07
CA ILE A 61 -12.11 17.11 6.61
C ILE A 61 -13.38 17.27 7.42
N ILE A 62 -14.05 16.13 7.69
CA ILE A 62 -15.22 16.07 8.58
C ILE A 62 -15.16 14.76 9.35
N SER A 63 -15.30 14.84 10.67
CA SER A 63 -15.31 13.65 11.51
C SER A 63 -16.74 13.08 11.62
N TYR A 64 -16.85 11.77 11.72
CA TYR A 64 -18.13 11.12 11.95
C TYR A 64 -18.76 11.52 13.30
N ALA A 65 -17.95 11.70 14.33
CA ALA A 65 -18.42 12.17 15.63
C ALA A 65 -19.09 13.56 15.51
N TRP A 66 -18.44 14.50 14.79
CA TRP A 66 -19.02 15.81 14.53
C TRP A 66 -20.36 15.71 13.79
N LEU A 67 -20.47 14.84 12.80
CA LEU A 67 -21.74 14.62 12.09
C LEU A 67 -22.83 14.14 13.06
N VAL A 68 -22.58 13.11 13.86
CA VAL A 68 -23.55 12.62 14.83
C VAL A 68 -24.00 13.72 15.78
N ASP A 69 -23.07 14.51 16.32
CA ASP A 69 -23.38 15.57 17.29
C ASP A 69 -24.25 16.69 16.70
N HIS A 70 -24.23 16.90 15.36
CA HIS A 70 -24.90 18.04 14.73
C HIS A 70 -26.14 17.66 13.91
N ILE A 71 -26.22 16.43 13.38
CA ILE A 71 -27.32 16.04 12.45
C ILE A 71 -28.13 14.85 12.92
N ALA A 72 -27.80 14.21 14.04
CA ALA A 72 -28.57 13.07 14.53
C ALA A 72 -30.01 13.49 14.88
N VAL A 73 -30.98 12.79 14.30
CA VAL A 73 -32.42 13.02 14.55
C VAL A 73 -32.89 12.25 15.77
N VAL A 74 -32.27 11.12 16.05
CA VAL A 74 -32.54 10.28 17.20
C VAL A 74 -31.25 9.91 17.93
N SER A 75 -31.37 9.58 19.22
CA SER A 75 -30.27 9.01 20.00
C SER A 75 -30.56 7.53 20.23
N ILE A 76 -29.70 6.67 19.69
CA ILE A 76 -29.86 5.22 19.85
C ILE A 76 -28.72 4.67 20.71
N GLN A 77 -29.06 3.67 21.54
CA GLN A 77 -28.07 2.96 22.34
C GLN A 77 -27.36 1.89 21.51
N ALA A 78 -26.10 1.61 21.84
CA ALA A 78 -25.31 0.57 21.23
C ALA A 78 -25.88 -0.82 21.56
N THR A 79 -26.57 -1.41 20.60
CA THR A 79 -27.09 -2.80 20.64
C THR A 79 -26.46 -3.59 19.50
N TRP A 80 -26.55 -4.91 19.53
CA TRP A 80 -26.04 -5.75 18.43
C TRP A 80 -26.61 -5.34 17.04
N ALA A 81 -27.87 -4.90 17.01
CA ALA A 81 -28.51 -4.41 15.78
C ALA A 81 -27.84 -3.12 15.28
N VAL A 82 -27.44 -2.22 16.19
CA VAL A 82 -26.74 -0.98 15.86
C VAL A 82 -25.33 -1.27 15.32
N TYR A 83 -24.62 -2.28 15.87
CA TYR A 83 -23.34 -2.74 15.32
C TYR A 83 -23.51 -3.31 13.91
N LEU A 84 -24.57 -4.06 13.63
CA LEU A 84 -24.87 -4.58 12.30
C LEU A 84 -25.15 -3.43 11.30
N VAL A 85 -25.98 -2.46 11.69
CA VAL A 85 -26.29 -1.28 10.86
C VAL A 85 -25.00 -0.48 10.60
N ALA A 86 -24.18 -0.27 11.63
CA ALA A 86 -22.90 0.41 11.51
C ALA A 86 -21.96 -0.28 10.52
N PHE A 87 -21.87 -1.62 10.58
CA PHE A 87 -21.10 -2.42 9.65
C PHE A 87 -21.58 -2.24 8.20
N ILE A 88 -22.90 -2.34 7.97
CA ILE A 88 -23.50 -2.21 6.63
C ILE A 88 -23.27 -0.80 6.06
N VAL A 89 -23.44 0.25 6.88
CA VAL A 89 -23.22 1.63 6.42
C VAL A 89 -21.75 1.92 6.18
N LEU A 90 -20.85 1.38 7.02
CA LEU A 90 -19.40 1.51 6.79
C LEU A 90 -18.98 0.82 5.50
N ASP A 91 -19.52 -0.37 5.22
CA ASP A 91 -19.23 -1.11 3.99
C ASP A 91 -19.78 -0.39 2.75
N PHE A 92 -20.97 0.21 2.85
CA PHE A 92 -21.53 1.08 1.81
C PHE A 92 -20.66 2.32 1.56
N ALA A 93 -20.23 3.00 2.64
CA ALA A 93 -19.34 4.15 2.53
C ALA A 93 -17.99 3.76 1.89
N GLY A 94 -17.48 2.59 2.27
CA GLY A 94 -16.28 2.01 1.68
C GLY A 94 -16.42 1.74 0.18
N TYR A 95 -17.54 1.15 -0.26
CA TYR A 95 -17.83 0.94 -1.68
C TYR A 95 -17.76 2.26 -2.48
N TRP A 96 -18.42 3.33 -2.02
CA TRP A 96 -18.43 4.60 -2.73
C TRP A 96 -17.07 5.30 -2.73
N MET A 97 -16.34 5.25 -1.60
CA MET A 97 -14.97 5.76 -1.55
C MET A 97 -14.08 5.04 -2.55
N HIS A 98 -14.12 3.72 -2.56
CA HIS A 98 -13.33 2.86 -3.44
C HIS A 98 -13.66 3.12 -4.92
N ARG A 99 -14.96 3.23 -5.25
CA ARG A 99 -15.43 3.59 -6.58
C ARG A 99 -14.90 4.96 -7.03
N LEU A 100 -14.97 5.99 -6.18
CA LEU A 100 -14.41 7.30 -6.49
C LEU A 100 -12.89 7.28 -6.68
N GLU A 101 -12.20 6.47 -5.89
CA GLU A 101 -10.74 6.29 -6.02
C GLU A 101 -10.35 5.65 -7.34
N HIS A 102 -11.22 4.88 -7.97
CA HIS A 102 -11.03 4.33 -9.32
C HIS A 102 -11.48 5.26 -10.43
N GLU A 103 -12.66 5.87 -10.30
CA GLU A 103 -13.32 6.57 -11.41
C GLU A 103 -12.89 8.03 -11.55
N VAL A 104 -12.22 8.64 -10.54
CA VAL A 104 -11.86 10.06 -10.54
C VAL A 104 -10.35 10.27 -10.48
N ASN A 105 -9.82 10.99 -11.45
CA ASN A 105 -8.39 11.16 -11.70
C ASN A 105 -7.57 11.54 -10.45
N VAL A 106 -7.98 12.55 -9.67
CA VAL A 106 -7.22 12.97 -8.49
C VAL A 106 -7.27 11.91 -7.37
N PHE A 107 -8.38 11.18 -7.26
CA PHE A 107 -8.54 10.16 -6.23
C PHE A 107 -7.83 8.86 -6.59
N TRP A 108 -7.66 8.55 -7.87
CA TRP A 108 -6.83 7.41 -8.30
C TRP A 108 -5.40 7.47 -7.73
N ASN A 109 -4.84 8.67 -7.53
CA ASN A 109 -3.53 8.80 -6.89
C ASN A 109 -3.47 8.19 -5.48
N ARG A 110 -4.60 8.09 -4.80
CA ARG A 110 -4.71 7.48 -3.47
C ARG A 110 -4.75 5.96 -3.51
N HIS A 111 -5.08 5.39 -4.69
CA HIS A 111 -5.36 3.96 -4.84
C HIS A 111 -4.44 3.24 -5.85
N ILE A 112 -3.82 3.97 -6.78
CA ILE A 112 -2.92 3.40 -7.79
C ILE A 112 -1.83 2.52 -7.20
N ILE A 113 -1.29 2.85 -6.02
CA ILE A 113 -0.25 2.04 -5.39
C ILE A 113 -0.78 0.65 -5.04
N HIS A 114 -2.03 0.53 -4.58
CA HIS A 114 -2.67 -0.73 -4.25
C HIS A 114 -2.76 -1.65 -5.48
N HIS A 115 -3.13 -1.10 -6.64
CA HIS A 115 -3.21 -1.82 -7.91
C HIS A 115 -1.88 -1.96 -8.65
N SER A 116 -0.80 -1.33 -8.19
CA SER A 116 0.48 -1.31 -8.89
C SER A 116 1.28 -2.60 -8.80
N SER A 117 0.89 -3.55 -7.94
CA SER A 117 1.49 -4.88 -7.91
C SER A 117 1.13 -5.63 -9.19
N GLU A 118 2.14 -6.22 -9.82
CA GLU A 118 1.96 -7.13 -10.96
C GLU A 118 1.87 -8.59 -10.52
N GLU A 119 1.79 -8.80 -9.22
CA GLU A 119 1.48 -10.06 -8.55
C GLU A 119 0.20 -9.90 -7.71
N PHE A 120 -0.44 -11.02 -7.38
CA PHE A 120 -1.61 -11.01 -6.51
C PHE A 120 -1.43 -12.07 -5.43
N ASN A 121 -1.17 -11.63 -4.22
CA ASN A 121 -0.91 -12.44 -3.02
C ASN A 121 -1.19 -11.60 -1.77
N LEU A 122 -1.15 -12.20 -0.58
CA LEU A 122 -1.45 -11.50 0.66
C LEU A 122 -0.55 -10.28 0.92
N SER A 123 0.67 -10.25 0.39
CA SER A 123 1.54 -9.10 0.58
C SER A 123 1.02 -7.86 -0.16
N CYS A 124 0.34 -8.02 -1.31
CA CYS A 124 -0.19 -6.87 -2.07
C CYS A 124 -1.31 -6.14 -1.32
N ALA A 125 -2.02 -6.80 -0.39
CA ALA A 125 -2.97 -6.14 0.50
C ALA A 125 -2.34 -5.03 1.35
N LEU A 126 -1.04 -5.14 1.63
CA LEU A 126 -0.27 -4.15 2.40
C LEU A 126 0.25 -2.99 1.55
N ARG A 127 0.02 -2.99 0.23
CA ARG A 127 0.28 -1.81 -0.62
C ARG A 127 -0.75 -0.73 -0.33
N GLN A 128 -0.45 0.11 0.65
CA GLN A 128 -1.32 1.19 1.10
C GLN A 128 -0.70 2.56 0.82
N SER A 129 -1.54 3.57 0.67
CA SER A 129 -1.12 4.87 0.16
C SER A 129 -0.71 5.86 1.25
N VAL A 130 0.49 6.40 1.13
CA VAL A 130 0.89 7.59 1.92
C VAL A 130 0.27 8.87 1.37
N SER A 131 -0.20 8.89 0.13
CA SER A 131 -0.88 10.05 -0.46
C SER A 131 -2.34 10.21 -0.01
N ASN A 132 -2.87 9.24 0.75
CA ASN A 132 -4.15 9.34 1.42
C ASN A 132 -4.03 10.24 2.67
N VAL A 133 -3.79 11.54 2.43
CA VAL A 133 -3.59 12.54 3.49
C VAL A 133 -4.86 13.30 3.89
N THR A 134 -5.99 13.02 3.21
CA THR A 134 -7.29 13.63 3.51
C THR A 134 -8.34 12.55 3.65
N SER A 135 -9.18 12.61 4.69
CA SER A 135 -10.30 11.71 4.88
C SER A 135 -11.61 12.46 4.85
N PHE A 136 -12.55 11.99 4.02
CA PHE A 136 -13.90 12.48 3.89
C PHE A 136 -14.95 11.35 3.83
N ILE A 137 -14.56 10.14 4.22
CA ILE A 137 -15.44 8.95 4.24
C ILE A 137 -16.71 9.20 5.06
N ALA A 138 -16.63 10.05 6.07
CA ALA A 138 -17.77 10.40 6.93
C ALA A 138 -18.95 11.01 6.15
N LEU A 139 -18.71 11.62 4.97
CA LEU A 139 -19.79 12.13 4.11
C LEU A 139 -20.68 11.00 3.59
N PHE A 140 -20.15 9.82 3.33
CA PHE A 140 -20.93 8.65 2.91
C PHE A 140 -21.61 7.94 4.09
N MET A 141 -21.26 8.32 5.31
CA MET A 141 -21.85 7.81 6.56
C MET A 141 -22.94 8.73 7.11
N ILE A 142 -23.33 9.81 6.39
CA ILE A 142 -24.44 10.69 6.77
C ILE A 142 -25.71 9.92 7.15
N PRO A 143 -26.14 8.86 6.43
CA PRO A 143 -27.32 8.08 6.83
C PRO A 143 -27.20 7.49 8.24
N ALA A 144 -26.04 6.96 8.61
CA ALA A 144 -25.82 6.44 9.97
C ALA A 144 -25.79 7.58 11.02
N ALA A 145 -25.21 8.73 10.68
CA ALA A 145 -25.20 9.89 11.56
C ALA A 145 -26.61 10.44 11.82
N LEU A 146 -27.46 10.54 10.79
CA LEU A 146 -28.87 10.91 10.92
C LEU A 146 -29.64 9.95 11.83
N LEU A 147 -29.36 8.65 11.73
CA LEU A 147 -29.94 7.64 12.61
C LEU A 147 -29.34 7.65 14.01
N GLY A 148 -28.38 8.50 14.30
CA GLY A 148 -27.75 8.62 15.63
C GLY A 148 -26.89 7.41 16.03
N VAL A 149 -26.31 6.68 15.06
CA VAL A 149 -25.38 5.58 15.36
C VAL A 149 -24.17 6.14 16.11
N PRO A 150 -23.85 5.67 17.33
CA PRO A 150 -22.78 6.25 18.13
C PRO A 150 -21.42 6.14 17.47
N ALA A 151 -20.59 7.21 17.54
CA ALA A 151 -19.25 7.22 16.96
C ALA A 151 -18.35 6.10 17.52
N GLN A 152 -18.53 5.71 18.76
CA GLN A 152 -17.80 4.62 19.41
C GLN A 152 -18.07 3.27 18.73
N VAL A 153 -19.29 3.03 18.23
CA VAL A 153 -19.63 1.82 17.47
C VAL A 153 -18.88 1.76 16.16
N ILE A 154 -18.81 2.89 15.44
CA ILE A 154 -18.03 3.00 14.19
C ILE A 154 -16.55 2.79 14.47
N CYS A 155 -15.99 3.44 15.51
CA CYS A 155 -14.58 3.28 15.91
C CYS A 155 -14.23 1.83 16.26
N PHE A 156 -15.18 1.06 16.80
CA PHE A 156 -15.00 -0.36 17.10
C PHE A 156 -15.04 -1.23 15.84
N ILE A 157 -16.01 -0.96 14.95
CA ILE A 157 -16.23 -1.78 13.74
C ILE A 157 -15.16 -1.52 12.67
N ALA A 158 -14.69 -0.27 12.51
CA ALA A 158 -13.82 0.10 11.40
C ALA A 158 -12.50 -0.72 11.31
N PRO A 159 -11.76 -0.99 12.40
CA PRO A 159 -10.57 -1.85 12.34
C PRO A 159 -10.90 -3.30 11.95
N ILE A 160 -12.03 -3.84 12.46
CA ILE A 160 -12.48 -5.20 12.13
C ILE A 160 -12.84 -5.29 10.65
N HIS A 161 -13.55 -4.30 10.14
CA HIS A 161 -13.93 -4.20 8.73
C HIS A 161 -12.69 -4.10 7.82
N LEU A 162 -11.70 -3.30 8.19
CA LEU A 162 -10.44 -3.18 7.44
C LEU A 162 -9.65 -4.50 7.46
N PHE A 163 -9.53 -5.14 8.64
CA PHE A 163 -8.84 -6.41 8.79
C PHE A 163 -9.49 -7.51 7.95
N ALA A 164 -10.82 -7.52 7.89
CA ALA A 164 -11.58 -8.48 7.11
C ALA A 164 -11.37 -8.37 5.59
N GLN A 165 -10.69 -7.33 5.11
CA GLN A 165 -10.35 -7.15 3.69
C GLN A 165 -9.00 -7.77 3.29
N PHE A 166 -8.19 -8.21 4.25
CA PHE A 166 -6.86 -8.75 3.99
C PHE A 166 -6.89 -10.12 3.31
N TRP A 167 -7.72 -11.04 3.79
CA TRP A 167 -7.68 -12.47 3.45
C TRP A 167 -8.01 -12.80 2.00
N TYR A 168 -8.74 -11.96 1.30
CA TYR A 168 -9.15 -12.24 -0.08
C TYR A 168 -8.11 -11.83 -1.14
N HIS A 169 -6.98 -11.25 -0.74
CA HIS A 169 -5.87 -10.93 -1.64
C HIS A 169 -5.00 -12.16 -1.91
N THR A 170 -5.59 -13.24 -2.44
CA THR A 170 -4.85 -14.47 -2.68
C THR A 170 -5.29 -15.19 -3.96
N ARG A 171 -4.34 -15.86 -4.60
CA ARG A 171 -4.59 -16.77 -5.72
C ARG A 171 -4.81 -18.22 -5.29
N LEU A 172 -4.60 -18.54 -3.99
CA LEU A 172 -4.68 -19.91 -3.49
C LEU A 172 -6.12 -20.38 -3.27
N ILE A 173 -7.08 -19.46 -3.14
CA ILE A 173 -8.49 -19.75 -2.93
C ILE A 173 -9.24 -19.51 -4.23
N GLY A 174 -9.92 -20.53 -4.74
CA GLY A 174 -10.77 -20.48 -5.92
C GLY A 174 -12.13 -19.83 -5.64
N LYS A 175 -13.13 -20.18 -6.47
CA LYS A 175 -14.52 -19.74 -6.26
C LYS A 175 -15.12 -20.38 -5.01
N MET A 176 -15.88 -19.61 -4.26
CA MET A 176 -16.45 -20.00 -2.95
C MET A 176 -17.95 -20.29 -3.00
N GLY A 177 -18.51 -20.55 -4.19
CA GLY A 177 -19.89 -20.98 -4.38
C GLY A 177 -20.92 -19.97 -3.87
N VAL A 178 -21.81 -20.40 -2.97
CA VAL A 178 -22.91 -19.56 -2.47
C VAL A 178 -22.46 -18.31 -1.73
N LEU A 179 -21.25 -18.29 -1.17
CA LEU A 179 -20.71 -17.11 -0.48
C LEU A 179 -20.51 -15.95 -1.45
N GLU A 180 -20.25 -16.22 -2.74
CA GLU A 180 -20.10 -15.21 -3.79
C GLU A 180 -21.40 -14.48 -4.13
N ALA A 181 -22.52 -14.95 -3.60
CA ALA A 181 -23.78 -14.24 -3.73
C ALA A 181 -23.82 -12.94 -2.90
N VAL A 182 -23.15 -12.93 -1.74
CA VAL A 182 -23.22 -11.86 -0.73
C VAL A 182 -21.87 -11.25 -0.42
N LEU A 183 -20.82 -12.07 -0.30
CA LEU A 183 -19.50 -11.63 0.15
C LEU A 183 -18.54 -11.38 -1.01
N VAL A 184 -17.63 -10.42 -0.84
CA VAL A 184 -16.43 -10.29 -1.65
C VAL A 184 -15.53 -11.47 -1.32
N THR A 185 -15.12 -12.22 -2.35
CA THR A 185 -14.26 -13.40 -2.26
C THR A 185 -12.96 -13.15 -3.01
N PRO A 186 -11.93 -14.01 -2.86
CA PRO A 186 -10.72 -13.90 -3.67
C PRO A 186 -10.97 -13.86 -5.17
N SER A 187 -11.97 -14.59 -5.68
CA SER A 187 -12.38 -14.55 -7.09
C SER A 187 -12.86 -13.17 -7.52
N HIS A 188 -13.69 -12.50 -6.72
CA HIS A 188 -14.17 -11.14 -6.99
C HIS A 188 -13.03 -10.12 -6.95
N HIS A 189 -12.14 -10.27 -5.98
CA HIS A 189 -11.06 -9.31 -5.78
C HIS A 189 -9.92 -9.48 -6.78
N ARG A 190 -9.69 -10.70 -7.30
CA ARG A 190 -8.82 -10.91 -8.47
C ARG A 190 -9.31 -10.15 -9.70
N VAL A 191 -10.61 -10.15 -9.96
CA VAL A 191 -11.22 -9.35 -11.04
C VAL A 191 -10.99 -7.86 -10.79
N HIS A 192 -11.20 -7.40 -9.56
CA HIS A 192 -11.01 -6.00 -9.18
C HIS A 192 -9.58 -5.51 -9.45
N HIS A 193 -8.56 -6.31 -9.11
CA HIS A 193 -7.15 -5.99 -9.32
C HIS A 193 -6.66 -6.23 -10.76
N ALA A 194 -7.49 -6.74 -11.64
CA ALA A 194 -7.08 -7.07 -13.00
C ALA A 194 -7.15 -5.87 -13.94
N MET A 195 -6.16 -5.75 -14.82
CA MET A 195 -6.12 -4.72 -15.86
C MET A 195 -6.78 -5.13 -17.19
N ASN A 196 -7.39 -6.32 -17.26
CA ASN A 196 -8.17 -6.78 -18.42
C ASN A 196 -9.32 -5.79 -18.68
N ASP A 197 -9.60 -5.46 -19.94
CA ASP A 197 -10.59 -4.44 -20.28
C ASP A 197 -11.99 -4.72 -19.71
N ARG A 198 -12.39 -6.00 -19.65
CA ARG A 198 -13.66 -6.43 -19.07
C ARG A 198 -13.71 -6.26 -17.55
N TYR A 199 -12.57 -6.31 -16.88
CA TYR A 199 -12.43 -6.28 -15.43
C TYR A 199 -12.13 -4.88 -14.88
N LEU A 200 -11.70 -3.96 -15.74
CA LEU A 200 -11.45 -2.58 -15.34
C LEU A 200 -12.70 -1.96 -14.70
N ASP A 201 -12.48 -1.28 -13.58
CA ASP A 201 -13.51 -0.56 -12.86
C ASP A 201 -14.72 -1.44 -12.46
N ARG A 202 -14.41 -2.66 -11.95
CA ARG A 202 -15.39 -3.63 -11.46
C ARG A 202 -15.08 -4.06 -10.02
N ASN A 203 -16.13 -4.54 -9.34
CA ASN A 203 -16.08 -5.17 -8.02
C ASN A 203 -15.45 -4.28 -6.93
N TYR A 204 -16.01 -3.10 -6.70
CA TYR A 204 -15.56 -2.14 -5.68
C TYR A 204 -15.94 -2.51 -4.25
N GLY A 205 -16.80 -3.51 -4.04
CA GLY A 205 -17.24 -3.98 -2.72
C GLY A 205 -16.05 -4.29 -1.82
N GLN A 206 -16.15 -3.92 -0.54
CA GLN A 206 -15.09 -4.20 0.43
C GLN A 206 -15.32 -5.55 1.13
N ILE A 207 -16.51 -5.78 1.68
CA ILE A 207 -16.89 -7.06 2.28
C ILE A 207 -18.15 -7.62 1.60
N LEU A 208 -19.11 -6.76 1.25
CA LEU A 208 -20.36 -7.15 0.63
C LEU A 208 -20.33 -6.85 -0.87
N ILE A 209 -20.40 -7.89 -1.71
CA ILE A 209 -20.49 -7.78 -3.18
C ILE A 209 -21.86 -7.29 -3.65
N ILE A 210 -22.82 -7.20 -2.74
CA ILE A 210 -24.20 -6.77 -3.05
C ILE A 210 -24.25 -5.35 -3.62
N TRP A 211 -23.31 -4.46 -3.22
CA TRP A 211 -23.23 -3.10 -3.75
C TRP A 211 -22.89 -3.09 -5.23
N ASP A 212 -21.95 -3.91 -5.65
CA ASP A 212 -21.60 -4.03 -7.06
C ASP A 212 -22.76 -4.53 -7.91
N LYS A 213 -23.52 -5.51 -7.37
CA LYS A 213 -24.71 -6.01 -8.04
C LYS A 213 -25.81 -4.96 -8.11
N LEU A 214 -25.99 -4.18 -7.04
CA LEU A 214 -27.01 -3.14 -6.97
C LEU A 214 -26.69 -1.96 -7.89
N PHE A 215 -25.41 -1.55 -7.96
CA PHE A 215 -24.98 -0.37 -8.73
C PHE A 215 -24.38 -0.72 -10.10
N GLY A 216 -24.45 -1.99 -10.55
CA GLY A 216 -24.09 -2.40 -11.90
C GLY A 216 -22.60 -2.50 -12.18
N THR A 217 -21.76 -2.59 -11.13
CA THR A 217 -20.31 -2.74 -11.24
C THR A 217 -19.82 -4.18 -11.03
N PHE A 218 -20.73 -5.13 -10.84
CA PHE A 218 -20.39 -6.53 -10.64
C PHE A 218 -19.88 -7.21 -11.92
N GLN A 219 -18.78 -7.96 -11.79
CA GLN A 219 -18.22 -8.81 -12.83
C GLN A 219 -17.65 -10.10 -12.22
N PRO A 220 -18.15 -11.28 -12.59
CA PRO A 220 -17.54 -12.54 -12.15
C PRO A 220 -16.21 -12.80 -12.83
N GLU A 221 -15.33 -13.55 -12.18
CA GLU A 221 -14.10 -14.09 -12.79
C GLU A 221 -14.46 -15.15 -13.83
N LEU A 222 -13.92 -15.02 -15.04
CA LEU A 222 -14.17 -15.89 -16.17
C LEU A 222 -12.99 -16.84 -16.40
N ALA A 223 -13.26 -18.12 -16.54
CA ALA A 223 -12.23 -19.12 -16.84
C ALA A 223 -11.53 -18.87 -18.20
N ALA A 224 -12.27 -18.31 -19.16
CA ALA A 224 -11.75 -17.99 -20.49
C ALA A 224 -10.88 -16.72 -20.53
N GLU A 225 -10.89 -15.91 -19.46
CA GLU A 225 -10.15 -14.65 -19.38
C GLU A 225 -9.46 -14.52 -18.02
N PRO A 226 -8.30 -15.16 -17.85
CA PRO A 226 -7.56 -15.09 -16.57
C PRO A 226 -7.17 -13.66 -16.21
N PRO A 227 -7.26 -13.25 -14.93
CA PRO A 227 -6.85 -11.92 -14.47
C PRO A 227 -5.35 -11.67 -14.71
N VAL A 228 -5.03 -10.52 -15.30
CA VAL A 228 -3.67 -9.98 -15.43
C VAL A 228 -3.56 -8.77 -14.52
N TYR A 229 -2.59 -8.78 -13.59
CA TYR A 229 -2.48 -7.78 -12.53
C TYR A 229 -1.51 -6.65 -12.90
N GLY A 230 -1.76 -5.48 -12.34
CA GLY A 230 -1.03 -4.26 -12.60
C GLY A 230 -1.96 -3.13 -13.07
N VAL A 231 -1.38 -2.05 -13.55
CA VAL A 231 -2.10 -0.87 -14.00
C VAL A 231 -1.79 -0.56 -15.46
N LYS A 232 -2.77 0.01 -16.20
CA LYS A 232 -2.64 0.36 -17.62
C LYS A 232 -1.43 1.26 -17.89
N ARG A 233 -1.01 2.05 -16.93
CA ARG A 233 0.23 2.82 -16.96
C ARG A 233 1.21 2.26 -15.93
N PRO A 234 2.10 1.33 -16.32
CA PRO A 234 3.01 0.66 -15.39
C PRO A 234 3.88 1.62 -14.61
N VAL A 235 4.01 1.40 -13.31
CA VAL A 235 4.77 2.31 -12.42
C VAL A 235 6.28 2.16 -12.53
N ARG A 236 6.77 1.01 -12.98
CA ARG A 236 8.18 0.69 -13.28
C ARG A 236 9.16 1.12 -12.17
N THR A 237 8.79 0.90 -10.92
CA THR A 237 9.65 1.12 -9.75
C THR A 237 9.16 0.26 -8.57
N TRP A 238 10.10 -0.18 -7.74
CA TRP A 238 9.83 -0.84 -6.47
C TRP A 238 9.66 0.14 -5.31
N ASN A 239 9.93 1.43 -5.56
CA ASN A 239 9.89 2.44 -4.51
C ASN A 239 8.46 2.93 -4.25
N PRO A 240 7.85 2.60 -3.08
CA PRO A 240 6.45 2.93 -2.81
C PRO A 240 6.21 4.44 -2.72
N LEU A 241 7.21 5.23 -2.32
CA LEU A 241 7.07 6.69 -2.25
C LEU A 241 7.01 7.31 -3.65
N LEU A 242 7.79 6.79 -4.60
CA LEU A 242 7.71 7.23 -5.99
C LEU A 242 6.39 6.83 -6.63
N ILE A 243 5.90 5.60 -6.38
CA ILE A 243 4.59 5.14 -6.89
C ILE A 243 3.47 6.09 -6.42
N ASN A 244 3.48 6.49 -5.14
CA ASN A 244 2.47 7.36 -4.56
C ASN A 244 2.38 8.76 -5.20
N VAL A 245 3.46 9.25 -5.83
CA VAL A 245 3.48 10.60 -6.40
C VAL A 245 3.40 10.62 -7.92
N GLN A 246 3.61 9.50 -8.61
CA GLN A 246 3.73 9.45 -10.06
C GLN A 246 2.47 9.93 -10.79
N HIS A 247 1.29 9.51 -10.33
CA HIS A 247 0.03 9.88 -10.98
C HIS A 247 -0.28 11.36 -10.74
N LEU A 248 -0.18 11.83 -9.48
CA LEU A 248 -0.36 13.24 -9.14
C LEU A 248 0.60 14.13 -9.94
N TRP A 249 1.87 13.70 -10.06
CA TRP A 249 2.85 14.44 -10.84
C TRP A 249 2.50 14.50 -12.33
N LEU A 250 1.90 13.44 -12.89
CA LEU A 250 1.36 13.48 -14.25
C LEU A 250 0.26 14.52 -14.38
N LEU A 251 -0.73 14.50 -13.46
CA LEU A 251 -1.84 15.47 -13.48
C LEU A 251 -1.32 16.91 -13.38
N ILE A 252 -0.38 17.20 -12.48
CA ILE A 252 0.24 18.51 -12.33
C ILE A 252 0.91 18.94 -13.64
N ARG A 253 1.72 18.07 -14.25
CA ARG A 253 2.41 18.39 -15.51
C ARG A 253 1.44 18.62 -16.66
N ASP A 254 0.39 17.82 -16.76
CA ASP A 254 -0.60 17.93 -17.81
C ASP A 254 -1.46 19.17 -17.64
N ALA A 255 -1.87 19.51 -16.41
CA ALA A 255 -2.53 20.77 -16.11
C ALA A 255 -1.65 21.99 -16.43
N TRP A 256 -0.34 21.90 -16.18
CA TRP A 256 0.59 22.96 -16.54
C TRP A 256 0.75 23.13 -18.06
N ARG A 257 0.84 22.02 -18.80
CA ARG A 257 1.15 21.97 -20.23
C ARG A 257 -0.01 22.32 -21.14
N THR A 258 -1.25 22.01 -20.75
CA THR A 258 -2.43 22.29 -21.59
C THR A 258 -2.62 23.78 -21.79
N ARG A 259 -3.03 24.17 -23.02
CA ARG A 259 -3.40 25.56 -23.37
C ARG A 259 -4.80 25.91 -22.92
N SER A 260 -5.65 24.92 -22.67
CA SER A 260 -7.03 25.08 -22.24
C SER A 260 -7.12 25.37 -20.74
N TRP A 261 -7.58 26.58 -20.37
CA TRP A 261 -7.82 26.91 -18.96
C TRP A 261 -8.87 26.00 -18.31
N TRP A 262 -9.87 25.60 -19.10
CA TRP A 262 -10.90 24.67 -18.63
C TRP A 262 -10.29 23.31 -18.31
N ASP A 263 -9.39 22.79 -19.15
CA ASP A 263 -8.73 21.50 -18.93
C ASP A 263 -7.78 21.53 -17.72
N LYS A 264 -7.17 22.68 -17.39
CA LYS A 264 -6.37 22.85 -16.18
C LYS A 264 -7.18 22.61 -14.90
N VAL A 265 -8.47 22.95 -14.93
CA VAL A 265 -9.36 22.80 -13.78
C VAL A 265 -10.02 21.42 -13.78
N ARG A 266 -10.57 20.98 -14.91
CA ARG A 266 -11.36 19.74 -14.93
C ARG A 266 -10.53 18.46 -14.88
N ILE A 267 -9.24 18.47 -15.27
CA ILE A 267 -8.37 17.27 -15.26
C ILE A 267 -8.40 16.50 -13.94
N TRP A 268 -8.57 17.19 -12.82
CA TRP A 268 -8.60 16.60 -11.49
C TRP A 268 -9.83 15.73 -11.24
N PHE A 269 -10.97 16.08 -11.86
CA PHE A 269 -12.29 15.49 -11.64
C PHE A 269 -12.79 14.67 -12.82
N MET A 270 -12.03 14.61 -13.90
CA MET A 270 -12.34 13.77 -15.06
C MET A 270 -12.13 12.28 -14.72
N PRO A 271 -12.70 11.35 -15.51
CA PRO A 271 -12.45 9.93 -15.34
C PRO A 271 -10.96 9.59 -15.31
N THR A 272 -10.61 8.59 -14.53
CA THR A 272 -9.22 8.11 -14.38
C THR A 272 -8.59 7.82 -15.74
N GLY A 273 -7.37 8.33 -15.93
CA GLY A 273 -6.65 8.22 -17.20
C GLY A 273 -6.98 9.28 -18.25
N TRP A 274 -8.01 10.10 -18.04
CA TRP A 274 -8.30 11.22 -18.94
C TRP A 274 -7.17 12.26 -18.91
N ARG A 275 -6.79 12.72 -20.10
CA ARG A 275 -5.78 13.75 -20.30
C ARG A 275 -6.25 14.79 -21.33
N PRO A 276 -5.88 16.08 -21.20
CA PRO A 276 -6.17 17.09 -22.23
C PRO A 276 -5.66 16.63 -23.60
N ALA A 277 -6.47 16.76 -24.65
CA ALA A 277 -6.17 16.24 -25.99
C ALA A 277 -4.84 16.81 -26.56
N ASP A 278 -4.60 18.10 -26.37
CA ASP A 278 -3.39 18.79 -26.82
C ASP A 278 -2.13 18.26 -26.12
N VAL A 279 -2.26 17.87 -24.85
CA VAL A 279 -1.16 17.27 -24.05
C VAL A 279 -0.98 15.81 -24.38
N ALA A 280 -2.07 15.04 -24.49
CA ALA A 280 -2.01 13.63 -24.80
C ALA A 280 -1.31 13.37 -26.14
N GLN A 281 -1.61 14.18 -27.15
CA GLN A 281 -1.00 14.11 -28.47
C GLN A 281 0.49 14.52 -28.45
N ARG A 282 0.83 15.61 -27.74
CA ARG A 282 2.19 16.18 -27.75
C ARG A 282 3.15 15.47 -26.80
N TYR A 283 2.63 14.90 -25.74
CA TYR A 283 3.39 14.23 -24.67
C TYR A 283 2.76 12.86 -24.35
N PRO A 284 2.88 11.89 -25.28
CA PRO A 284 2.37 10.55 -25.04
C PRO A 284 3.01 9.94 -23.78
N VAL A 285 2.28 9.09 -23.09
CA VAL A 285 2.76 8.34 -21.93
C VAL A 285 2.82 6.85 -22.28
N ASP A 286 3.73 6.14 -21.64
CA ASP A 286 3.78 4.68 -21.74
C ASP A 286 2.50 4.08 -21.16
N GLN A 287 1.79 3.32 -21.97
CA GLN A 287 0.52 2.70 -21.62
C GLN A 287 0.44 1.31 -22.24
N VAL A 288 -0.13 0.38 -21.52
CA VAL A 288 -0.40 -0.98 -21.96
C VAL A 288 -1.85 -1.05 -22.46
N ASP A 289 -2.02 -1.20 -23.75
CA ASP A 289 -3.36 -1.23 -24.37
C ASP A 289 -4.06 -2.57 -24.15
N SER A 290 -3.31 -3.68 -24.17
CA SER A 290 -3.84 -5.03 -23.94
C SER A 290 -3.07 -5.76 -22.85
N PRO A 291 -3.73 -6.58 -22.01
CA PRO A 291 -3.08 -7.39 -20.98
C PRO A 291 -1.93 -8.24 -21.51
N ASP A 292 -2.03 -8.74 -22.72
CA ASP A 292 -1.02 -9.60 -23.38
C ASP A 292 0.30 -8.85 -23.65
N GLN A 293 0.25 -7.52 -23.68
CA GLN A 293 1.43 -6.67 -23.91
C GLN A 293 2.16 -6.33 -22.60
N LEU A 294 1.60 -6.69 -21.44
CA LEU A 294 2.21 -6.37 -20.16
C LEU A 294 3.51 -7.14 -19.99
N GLN A 295 4.62 -6.42 -20.01
CA GLN A 295 5.90 -6.90 -19.55
C GLN A 295 6.07 -6.52 -18.09
N LYS A 296 6.06 -7.52 -17.20
CA LYS A 296 6.24 -7.30 -15.77
C LYS A 296 7.56 -6.56 -15.51
N TYR A 297 7.48 -5.53 -14.69
CA TYR A 297 8.67 -4.77 -14.32
C TYR A 297 9.68 -5.66 -13.61
N ASP A 298 10.91 -5.62 -14.06
CA ASP A 298 12.04 -6.25 -13.41
C ASP A 298 13.30 -5.37 -13.57
N SER A 299 13.84 -4.95 -12.46
CA SER A 299 15.12 -4.24 -12.40
C SER A 299 16.32 -5.19 -12.39
N HIS A 300 16.08 -6.50 -12.41
CA HIS A 300 17.09 -7.57 -12.29
C HIS A 300 18.04 -7.34 -11.10
N PRO A 301 17.53 -7.26 -9.86
CA PRO A 301 18.34 -6.91 -8.70
C PRO A 301 19.39 -7.96 -8.33
N GLY A 302 19.25 -9.18 -8.83
CA GLY A 302 20.07 -10.31 -8.42
C GLY A 302 19.80 -10.76 -6.97
N GLN A 303 20.15 -12.00 -6.64
CA GLN A 303 19.83 -12.57 -5.33
C GLN A 303 20.54 -11.85 -4.17
N ALA A 304 21.79 -11.44 -4.35
CA ALA A 304 22.55 -10.76 -3.30
C ALA A 304 21.95 -9.38 -2.95
N LEU A 305 21.48 -8.60 -3.94
CA LEU A 305 20.81 -7.34 -3.68
C LEU A 305 19.40 -7.55 -3.09
N LEU A 306 18.69 -8.58 -3.50
CA LEU A 306 17.43 -8.97 -2.86
C LEU A 306 17.62 -9.31 -1.39
N LEU A 307 18.62 -10.13 -1.05
CA LEU A 307 18.92 -10.47 0.34
C LEU A 307 19.31 -9.23 1.15
N TRP A 308 20.14 -8.36 0.58
CA TRP A 308 20.51 -7.09 1.20
C TRP A 308 19.27 -6.23 1.49
N ALA A 309 18.33 -6.15 0.54
CA ALA A 309 17.10 -5.37 0.72
C ALA A 309 16.15 -6.01 1.74
N TRP A 310 16.03 -7.34 1.79
CA TRP A 310 15.28 -8.06 2.81
C TRP A 310 15.82 -7.81 4.22
N THR A 311 17.15 -7.80 4.39
CA THR A 311 17.77 -7.49 5.70
C THR A 311 17.54 -6.04 6.11
N GLN A 312 17.58 -5.10 5.16
CA GLN A 312 17.23 -3.70 5.41
C GLN A 312 15.76 -3.53 5.81
N LEU A 313 14.85 -4.20 5.12
CA LEU A 313 13.42 -4.25 5.46
C LEU A 313 13.21 -4.80 6.87
N GLY A 314 13.85 -5.93 7.20
CA GLY A 314 13.77 -6.55 8.53
C GLY A 314 14.24 -5.62 9.63
N LEU A 315 15.38 -4.93 9.44
CA LEU A 315 15.88 -3.94 10.40
C LEU A 315 14.92 -2.75 10.51
N THR A 316 14.40 -2.24 9.39
CA THR A 316 13.43 -1.12 9.39
C THR A 316 12.15 -1.51 10.14
N LEU A 317 11.66 -2.74 9.96
CA LEU A 317 10.52 -3.26 10.67
C LEU A 317 10.80 -3.38 12.19
N ALA A 318 11.95 -3.90 12.58
CA ALA A 318 12.35 -4.00 13.98
C ALA A 318 12.44 -2.62 14.65
N LEU A 319 13.03 -1.63 13.96
CA LEU A 319 13.10 -0.25 14.43
C LEU A 319 11.70 0.40 14.50
N MET A 320 10.80 0.09 13.57
CA MET A 320 9.40 0.54 13.65
C MET A 320 8.68 -0.04 14.87
N PHE A 321 8.87 -1.33 15.16
CA PHE A 321 8.32 -1.93 16.40
C PHE A 321 8.87 -1.25 17.65
N TRP A 322 10.17 -0.96 17.67
CA TRP A 322 10.76 -0.22 18.80
C TRP A 322 10.13 1.16 18.98
N LEU A 323 9.93 1.91 17.88
CA LEU A 323 9.22 3.17 17.93
C LEU A 323 7.82 3.03 18.55
N PHE A 324 7.06 2.01 18.14
CA PHE A 324 5.69 1.79 18.62
C PHE A 324 5.64 1.42 20.10
N LEU A 325 6.61 0.67 20.60
CA LEU A 325 6.72 0.32 22.01
C LEU A 325 7.08 1.55 22.88
N ARG A 326 7.77 2.54 22.30
CA ARG A 326 8.25 3.73 23.03
C ARG A 326 7.43 5.00 22.76
N ILE A 327 6.41 4.92 21.92
CA ILE A 327 5.72 6.11 21.39
C ILE A 327 5.05 6.96 22.48
N GLY A 328 4.60 6.35 23.57
CA GLY A 328 4.01 7.05 24.73
C GLY A 328 5.04 7.80 25.58
N GLU A 329 6.33 7.51 25.43
CA GLU A 329 7.41 8.06 26.25
C GLU A 329 8.24 9.13 25.51
N LEU A 330 8.12 9.19 24.17
CA LEU A 330 8.91 10.09 23.34
C LEU A 330 8.17 11.41 23.07
N PRO A 331 8.89 12.55 23.06
CA PRO A 331 8.35 13.81 22.56
C PRO A 331 7.95 13.70 21.09
N PHE A 332 6.89 14.39 20.68
CA PHE A 332 6.36 14.33 19.31
C PHE A 332 7.41 14.65 18.24
N SER A 333 8.31 15.61 18.51
CA SER A 333 9.43 15.93 17.60
C SER A 333 10.38 14.76 17.38
N GLN A 334 10.64 13.96 18.40
CA GLN A 334 11.47 12.75 18.29
C GLN A 334 10.73 11.65 17.51
N ILE A 335 9.42 11.48 17.75
CA ILE A 335 8.58 10.55 16.98
C ILE A 335 8.59 10.91 15.49
N LEU A 336 8.47 12.21 15.14
CA LEU A 336 8.54 12.68 13.75
C LEU A 336 9.91 12.40 13.13
N LEU A 337 11.01 12.71 13.82
CA LEU A 337 12.36 12.45 13.31
C LEU A 337 12.60 10.94 13.10
N TYR A 338 12.15 10.13 14.05
CA TYR A 338 12.27 8.69 13.93
C TYR A 338 11.45 8.15 12.77
N GLY A 339 10.19 8.57 12.65
CA GLY A 339 9.33 8.20 11.52
C GLY A 339 9.92 8.61 10.17
N LEU A 340 10.50 9.82 10.07
CA LEU A 340 11.21 10.28 8.90
C LEU A 340 12.41 9.37 8.56
N PHE A 341 13.20 8.95 9.56
CA PHE A 341 14.31 8.02 9.35
C PHE A 341 13.83 6.68 8.79
N LEU A 342 12.72 6.14 9.27
CA LEU A 342 12.14 4.90 8.74
C LEU A 342 11.68 5.06 7.28
N VAL A 343 11.04 6.20 6.96
CA VAL A 343 10.62 6.51 5.58
C VAL A 343 11.84 6.66 4.65
N VAL A 344 12.89 7.35 5.09
CA VAL A 344 14.16 7.47 4.34
C VAL A 344 14.83 6.10 4.16
N SER A 345 14.74 5.22 5.16
CA SER A 345 15.25 3.85 5.05
C SER A 345 14.51 3.06 3.98
N VAL A 346 13.17 3.12 3.96
CA VAL A 346 12.34 2.52 2.89
C VAL A 346 12.74 3.09 1.52
N PHE A 347 12.85 4.41 1.40
CA PHE A 347 13.24 5.04 0.15
C PHE A 347 14.61 4.57 -0.33
N SER A 348 15.57 4.39 0.59
CA SER A 348 16.93 3.99 0.25
C SER A 348 17.00 2.58 -0.33
N TYR A 349 16.55 1.56 0.41
CA TYR A 349 16.70 0.18 -0.07
C TYR A 349 15.80 -0.13 -1.28
N THR A 350 14.64 0.52 -1.42
CA THR A 350 13.80 0.33 -2.61
C THR A 350 14.39 1.03 -3.84
N THR A 351 15.05 2.19 -3.67
CA THR A 351 15.83 2.84 -4.72
C THR A 351 17.02 1.97 -5.15
N ALA A 352 17.63 1.23 -4.22
CA ALA A 352 18.69 0.28 -4.54
C ALA A 352 18.14 -0.92 -5.32
N LEU A 353 16.96 -1.44 -4.98
CA LEU A 353 16.27 -2.50 -5.74
C LEU A 353 15.97 -2.07 -7.18
N ASP A 354 15.63 -0.82 -7.42
CA ASP A 354 15.45 -0.25 -8.77
C ASP A 354 16.78 -0.13 -9.53
N ARG A 355 17.91 -0.47 -8.92
CA ARG A 355 19.27 -0.28 -9.45
C ARG A 355 19.53 1.15 -9.92
N SER A 356 18.86 2.12 -9.29
CA SER A 356 19.03 3.54 -9.59
C SER A 356 20.48 3.99 -9.38
N ARG A 357 20.97 4.87 -10.27
CA ARG A 357 22.30 5.49 -10.13
C ARG A 357 22.46 6.28 -8.82
N TRP A 358 21.36 6.70 -8.22
CA TRP A 358 21.35 7.48 -6.99
C TRP A 358 21.37 6.61 -5.71
N SER A 359 21.28 5.28 -5.82
CA SER A 359 21.12 4.39 -4.67
C SER A 359 22.23 4.55 -3.61
N VAL A 360 23.48 4.67 -4.03
CA VAL A 360 24.61 4.87 -3.09
C VAL A 360 24.50 6.24 -2.40
N VAL A 361 24.17 7.30 -3.14
CA VAL A 361 24.01 8.65 -2.57
C VAL A 361 22.90 8.66 -1.52
N VAL A 362 21.75 8.04 -1.82
CA VAL A 362 20.62 7.96 -0.89
C VAL A 362 20.99 7.14 0.35
N GLU A 363 21.72 6.04 0.18
CA GLU A 363 22.17 5.22 1.31
C GLU A 363 23.17 5.99 2.20
N VAL A 364 24.09 6.77 1.61
CA VAL A 364 25.00 7.66 2.36
C VAL A 364 24.19 8.69 3.17
N LEU A 365 23.20 9.32 2.56
CA LEU A 365 22.37 10.31 3.25
C LEU A 365 21.58 9.67 4.40
N LYS A 366 21.03 8.45 4.21
CA LYS A 366 20.36 7.69 5.28
C LYS A 366 21.33 7.39 6.44
N VAL A 367 22.52 6.90 6.14
CA VAL A 367 23.54 6.57 7.16
C VAL A 367 23.96 7.83 7.92
N ALA A 368 24.25 8.92 7.20
CA ALA A 368 24.60 10.20 7.83
C ALA A 368 23.47 10.72 8.73
N PHE A 369 22.21 10.61 8.29
CA PHE A 369 21.04 10.99 9.08
C PHE A 369 20.94 10.14 10.35
N GLY A 370 21.04 8.81 10.26
CA GLY A 370 21.01 7.92 11.41
C GLY A 370 22.13 8.20 12.43
N ILE A 371 23.38 8.39 11.94
CA ILE A 371 24.53 8.72 12.80
C ILE A 371 24.33 10.09 13.48
N SER A 372 23.79 11.09 12.77
CA SER A 372 23.51 12.39 13.37
C SER A 372 22.48 12.31 14.48
N MET A 373 21.44 11.47 14.31
CA MET A 373 20.44 11.23 15.34
C MET A 373 21.05 10.54 16.58
N ILE A 374 21.93 9.57 16.39
CA ILE A 374 22.67 8.93 17.50
C ILE A 374 23.53 9.96 18.24
N GLY A 375 24.24 10.82 17.50
CA GLY A 375 25.07 11.89 18.08
C GLY A 375 24.25 12.88 18.93
N VAL A 376 23.10 13.33 18.42
CA VAL A 376 22.19 14.23 19.16
C VAL A 376 21.64 13.58 20.45
N GLN A 377 21.49 12.25 20.47
CA GLN A 377 21.03 11.49 21.61
C GLN A 377 22.16 10.98 22.52
N GLY A 378 23.39 11.53 22.39
CA GLY A 378 24.50 11.15 23.24
C GLY A 378 25.01 9.72 23.04
N GLY A 379 24.81 9.16 21.85
CA GLY A 379 25.25 7.80 21.48
C GLY A 379 24.15 6.73 21.59
N GLY A 380 22.94 7.10 22.02
CA GLY A 380 21.80 6.22 22.15
C GLY A 380 20.93 6.16 20.88
N TRP A 381 19.90 5.31 20.93
CA TRP A 381 18.85 5.22 19.92
C TRP A 381 17.48 5.15 20.59
N PHE A 382 16.89 6.33 20.91
CA PHE A 382 15.54 6.48 21.45
C PHE A 382 15.22 5.50 22.61
N GLY A 383 16.14 5.41 23.58
CA GLY A 383 16.00 4.57 24.76
C GLY A 383 16.33 3.08 24.56
N LEU A 384 16.78 2.66 23.36
CA LEU A 384 17.15 1.26 23.11
C LEU A 384 18.37 0.82 23.95
N GLU A 385 19.23 1.77 24.32
CA GLU A 385 20.41 1.55 25.16
C GLU A 385 20.07 1.05 26.57
N SER A 386 18.85 1.25 27.07
CA SER A 386 18.39 0.67 28.33
C SER A 386 18.28 -0.86 28.29
N SER A 387 18.03 -1.41 27.10
CA SER A 387 17.90 -2.85 26.86
C SER A 387 19.16 -3.45 26.22
N LEU A 388 19.84 -2.68 25.38
CA LEU A 388 21.05 -3.09 24.64
C LEU A 388 22.13 -2.00 24.78
N PRO A 389 23.09 -2.16 25.70
CA PRO A 389 24.20 -1.24 25.83
C PRO A 389 24.89 -0.98 24.47
N MET A 390 25.23 0.27 24.16
CA MET A 390 25.83 0.71 22.91
C MET A 390 24.94 0.49 21.65
N ALA A 391 23.62 0.32 21.81
CA ALA A 391 22.68 0.06 20.71
C ALA A 391 22.82 1.09 19.57
N GLY A 392 22.94 2.39 19.88
CA GLY A 392 23.11 3.42 18.85
C GLY A 392 24.35 3.21 18.00
N TRP A 393 25.52 3.02 18.61
CA TRP A 393 26.76 2.80 17.88
C TRP A 393 26.78 1.46 17.13
N SER A 394 26.14 0.42 17.69
CA SER A 394 25.95 -0.86 17.00
C SER A 394 25.10 -0.69 15.73
N LEU A 395 24.01 0.08 15.81
CA LEU A 395 23.20 0.42 14.63
C LEU A 395 24.00 1.22 13.59
N ALA A 396 24.81 2.21 14.02
CA ALA A 396 25.69 2.94 13.13
C ALA A 396 26.65 2.00 12.38
N GLY A 397 27.27 1.05 13.08
CA GLY A 397 28.12 0.02 12.47
C GLY A 397 27.37 -0.84 11.44
N VAL A 398 26.15 -1.28 11.75
CA VAL A 398 25.29 -2.04 10.84
C VAL A 398 24.96 -1.21 9.58
N TRP A 399 24.59 0.06 9.72
CA TRP A 399 24.30 0.91 8.56
C TRP A 399 25.53 1.17 7.69
N VAL A 400 26.70 1.35 8.28
CA VAL A 400 27.98 1.45 7.55
C VAL A 400 28.28 0.15 6.79
N MET A 401 28.02 -1.02 7.40
CA MET A 401 28.15 -2.32 6.72
C MET A 401 27.16 -2.44 5.55
N PHE A 402 25.92 -1.99 5.70
CA PHE A 402 24.96 -1.97 4.60
C PHE A 402 25.41 -1.07 3.45
N LEU A 403 25.95 0.13 3.76
CA LEU A 403 26.51 1.03 2.75
C LEU A 403 27.67 0.38 2.02
N ALA A 404 28.62 -0.19 2.74
CA ALA A 404 29.79 -0.89 2.15
C ALA A 404 29.33 -2.07 1.27
N GLY A 405 28.34 -2.84 1.74
CA GLY A 405 27.72 -3.93 0.97
C GLY A 405 27.07 -3.44 -0.32
N LEU A 406 26.32 -2.33 -0.28
CA LEU A 406 25.71 -1.75 -1.48
C LEU A 406 26.76 -1.26 -2.48
N VAL A 407 27.81 -0.57 -2.01
CA VAL A 407 28.91 -0.13 -2.86
C VAL A 407 29.57 -1.34 -3.53
N TRP A 408 29.85 -2.40 -2.79
CA TRP A 408 30.42 -3.62 -3.34
C TRP A 408 29.50 -4.29 -4.37
N LEU A 409 28.20 -4.42 -4.09
CA LEU A 409 27.20 -4.98 -5.02
C LEU A 409 27.08 -4.15 -6.30
N ARG A 410 27.33 -2.85 -6.24
CA ARG A 410 27.28 -1.95 -7.41
C ARG A 410 28.56 -1.96 -8.23
N SER A 411 29.70 -2.25 -7.61
CA SER A 411 31.00 -2.36 -8.30
C SER A 411 31.20 -3.71 -9.01
N THR A 412 30.40 -4.73 -8.64
CA THR A 412 30.50 -6.06 -9.25
C THR A 412 29.65 -6.12 -10.53
N PRO A 413 30.23 -6.46 -11.71
CA PRO A 413 29.45 -6.53 -12.95
C PRO A 413 28.31 -7.54 -12.86
N PRO A 414 27.14 -7.28 -13.44
CA PRO A 414 26.09 -8.30 -13.59
C PRO A 414 26.59 -9.34 -14.58
N GLY A 415 26.83 -10.58 -14.16
CA GLY A 415 27.10 -11.62 -15.13
C GLY A 415 28.07 -12.74 -14.78
N SER A 416 28.67 -12.78 -13.58
CA SER A 416 29.63 -13.88 -13.32
C SER A 416 29.06 -15.11 -12.60
N ARG A 417 27.78 -15.13 -12.22
CA ARG A 417 27.15 -16.30 -11.57
C ARG A 417 25.63 -16.37 -11.85
N GLN A 418 25.26 -16.81 -13.02
CA GLN A 418 23.95 -17.47 -13.20
C GLN A 418 24.18 -18.86 -13.76
N PRO A 419 23.78 -19.92 -13.06
CA PRO A 419 23.42 -21.16 -13.72
C PRO A 419 22.12 -20.88 -14.52
N GLU A 420 22.15 -21.06 -15.82
CA GLU A 420 20.95 -21.13 -16.66
C GLU A 420 20.06 -22.24 -16.10
N PHE A 421 18.97 -21.84 -15.45
CA PHE A 421 17.84 -22.77 -15.29
C PHE A 421 17.20 -22.90 -16.67
N GLN A 422 17.54 -23.98 -17.37
CA GLN A 422 16.85 -24.41 -18.56
C GLN A 422 15.35 -24.54 -18.24
N THR A 423 14.55 -23.68 -18.84
CA THR A 423 13.09 -23.82 -18.87
C THR A 423 12.80 -25.16 -19.53
N GLY A 424 12.35 -26.14 -18.74
CA GLY A 424 11.89 -27.43 -19.21
C GLY A 424 10.81 -27.24 -20.25
N SER A 425 10.98 -27.97 -21.38
CA SER A 425 10.06 -28.07 -22.49
C SER A 425 8.63 -28.41 -22.04
N PRO A 426 7.61 -27.95 -22.73
CA PRO A 426 6.22 -28.28 -22.37
C PRO A 426 6.01 -29.79 -22.58
N VAL A 427 5.61 -30.46 -21.53
CA VAL A 427 5.09 -31.82 -21.58
C VAL A 427 3.76 -31.77 -22.32
N LYS A 428 3.64 -32.59 -23.35
CA LYS A 428 2.48 -32.78 -24.21
C LYS A 428 1.23 -33.21 -23.47
#